data_fd92e3e7c58461c0881fd6ee833bbb62
#
_entry.id   fd92e3e7c58461c0881fd6ee833bbb62
#
_cell.length_a   1.000
_cell.length_b   1.000
_cell.length_c   1.000
_cell.angle_alpha   90.00
_cell.angle_beta   90.00
_cell.angle_gamma   90.00
#
_symmetry.space_group_name_H-M   'P 1'
#
loop_
_entity.id
_entity.type
_entity.pdbx_description
1 polymer ?
#
loop_
_entity_poly.entity_id
_entity_poly.type
_entity_poly.pdbx_seq_one_letter_code
_entity_poly.pdbx_strand_id
1 'polypeptide(L)'
;VAPSQHTTQYYEMMGSRAIYRDGWKAVVYHPPLMSNYEDREISRRSFDEDIWELYNVAKDFSECHDVSAQYPEKLQELKELWWEEAQRNQVLPLNNQPGRYGDRRWTRDRYVYHAGIASIPETTAPNLRNRSFHINAELTIPATGDCDGIIVCHGGHAGGYALYLKGRRLHYVYNFLGAFSTVISASEELPVGDLLVRAVFNSTGRFRGDMNLYYGDVPMGSGSLPITVPLTYGVDPFSVGYQRMGSIHTDLPGKFEMPEGVLHRVIIDAIGKAYRDPEGEARAALAKQ
;
A
#
# COMPACT_ATOMS: atom_id res chain seq x y z
N VAL A 1 -37.62 -14.78 0.66
CA VAL A 1 -36.16 -14.62 0.91
C VAL A 1 -35.81 -15.59 2.05
N ALA A 2 -34.85 -16.50 1.84
CA ALA A 2 -34.40 -17.40 2.90
C ALA A 2 -33.76 -16.57 4.03
N PRO A 3 -34.00 -16.93 5.32
CA PRO A 3 -33.36 -16.25 6.43
C PRO A 3 -31.84 -16.40 6.35
N SER A 4 -31.11 -15.31 6.67
CA SER A 4 -29.66 -15.35 6.72
C SER A 4 -29.18 -16.30 7.82
N GLN A 5 -28.22 -17.16 7.51
CA GLN A 5 -27.54 -17.98 8.52
C GLN A 5 -26.48 -17.18 9.29
N HIS A 6 -26.08 -16.01 8.77
CA HIS A 6 -25.13 -15.12 9.41
C HIS A 6 -25.88 -14.08 10.26
N THR A 7 -26.08 -14.38 11.50
CA THR A 7 -26.88 -13.56 12.44
C THR A 7 -26.02 -12.66 13.33
N THR A 8 -24.70 -12.88 13.37
CA THR A 8 -23.75 -12.11 14.17
C THR A 8 -22.65 -11.56 13.27
N GLN A 9 -22.37 -10.26 13.36
CA GLN A 9 -21.28 -9.63 12.64
C GLN A 9 -20.46 -8.73 13.56
N TYR A 10 -19.19 -9.00 13.63
CA TYR A 10 -18.20 -8.28 14.41
C TYR A 10 -17.46 -7.25 13.55
N TYR A 11 -17.14 -6.09 14.15
CA TYR A 11 -16.35 -5.03 13.53
C TYR A 11 -15.34 -4.46 14.52
N GLU A 12 -14.14 -4.16 14.02
CA GLU A 12 -13.11 -3.38 14.71
C GLU A 12 -12.26 -2.64 13.69
N MET A 13 -11.99 -1.37 13.95
CA MET A 13 -11.07 -0.57 13.16
C MET A 13 -10.45 0.53 14.01
N MET A 14 -9.15 0.42 14.29
CA MET A 14 -8.36 1.44 15.01
C MET A 14 -8.98 1.88 16.36
N GLY A 15 -9.60 0.93 17.06
CA GLY A 15 -10.24 1.18 18.35
C GLY A 15 -11.75 1.39 18.27
N SER A 16 -12.29 1.88 17.17
CA SER A 16 -13.75 1.90 16.96
C SER A 16 -14.28 0.49 16.78
N ARG A 17 -15.41 0.17 17.41
CA ARG A 17 -15.92 -1.20 17.54
C ARG A 17 -17.41 -1.26 17.30
N ALA A 18 -17.89 -2.35 16.73
CA ALA A 18 -19.30 -2.64 16.68
C ALA A 18 -19.55 -4.14 16.67
N ILE A 19 -20.74 -4.52 17.13
CA ILE A 19 -21.26 -5.87 17.05
C ILE A 19 -22.74 -5.81 16.65
N TYR A 20 -23.10 -6.57 15.64
CA TYR A 20 -24.49 -6.79 15.22
C TYR A 20 -24.92 -8.18 15.61
N ARG A 21 -26.13 -8.31 16.13
CA ARG A 21 -26.78 -9.61 16.36
C ARG A 21 -28.30 -9.46 16.29
N ASP A 22 -28.93 -10.24 15.41
CA ASP A 22 -30.38 -10.39 15.34
C ASP A 22 -31.18 -9.08 15.33
N GLY A 23 -30.74 -8.10 14.50
CA GLY A 23 -31.41 -6.81 14.38
C GLY A 23 -31.01 -5.76 15.42
N TRP A 24 -30.09 -6.09 16.32
CA TRP A 24 -29.50 -5.16 17.28
C TRP A 24 -28.03 -4.88 16.95
N LYS A 25 -27.59 -3.65 17.18
CA LYS A 25 -26.21 -3.27 16.96
C LYS A 25 -25.72 -2.41 18.13
N ALA A 26 -24.63 -2.82 18.75
CA ALA A 26 -23.90 -1.99 19.70
C ALA A 26 -22.67 -1.42 19.00
N VAL A 27 -22.40 -0.12 19.20
CA VAL A 27 -21.29 0.59 18.59
C VAL A 27 -20.57 1.45 19.59
N VAL A 28 -19.28 1.67 19.36
CA VAL A 28 -18.49 2.66 20.08
C VAL A 28 -17.53 3.35 19.12
N TYR A 29 -17.54 4.66 19.18
CA TYR A 29 -16.61 5.50 18.45
C TYR A 29 -15.37 5.76 19.29
N HIS A 30 -14.23 5.26 18.82
CA HIS A 30 -12.92 5.51 19.41
C HIS A 30 -11.97 5.86 18.27
N PRO A 31 -11.82 7.15 17.93
CA PRO A 31 -11.05 7.58 16.78
C PRO A 31 -9.56 7.29 16.96
N PRO A 32 -8.81 7.15 15.86
CA PRO A 32 -7.36 7.05 15.91
C PRO A 32 -6.72 8.24 16.61
N LEU A 33 -5.58 8.06 17.30
CA LEU A 33 -4.85 9.11 18.01
C LEU A 33 -4.49 10.35 17.16
N MET A 34 -4.59 10.22 15.85
CA MET A 34 -4.25 11.26 14.86
C MET A 34 -5.47 11.90 14.21
N SER A 35 -6.68 11.59 14.70
CA SER A 35 -7.90 12.24 14.21
C SER A 35 -7.95 13.74 14.54
N ASN A 36 -8.90 14.43 13.93
CA ASN A 36 -9.07 15.89 14.01
C ASN A 36 -9.03 16.40 15.45
N TYR A 37 -8.74 17.68 15.61
CA TYR A 37 -8.56 18.32 16.93
C TYR A 37 -9.75 18.11 17.89
N GLU A 38 -10.96 18.02 17.36
CA GLU A 38 -12.20 17.83 18.11
C GLU A 38 -12.29 16.43 18.76
N ASP A 39 -11.70 15.42 18.14
CA ASP A 39 -11.73 14.02 18.63
C ASP A 39 -10.54 13.66 19.53
N ARG A 40 -9.65 14.60 19.78
CA ARG A 40 -8.37 14.35 20.47
C ARG A 40 -8.53 13.87 21.91
N GLU A 41 -9.56 14.31 22.59
CA GLU A 41 -9.86 13.85 23.94
C GLU A 41 -10.40 12.43 23.94
N ILE A 42 -11.29 12.12 23.00
CA ILE A 42 -11.87 10.76 22.85
C ILE A 42 -10.78 9.76 22.49
N SER A 43 -9.89 10.10 21.55
CA SER A 43 -8.82 9.20 21.11
C SER A 43 -7.76 8.90 22.18
N ARG A 44 -7.72 9.67 23.27
CA ARG A 44 -6.81 9.48 24.41
C ARG A 44 -7.42 8.74 25.58
N ARG A 45 -8.74 8.51 25.57
CA ARG A 45 -9.41 7.73 26.62
C ARG A 45 -8.86 6.31 26.66
N SER A 46 -8.96 5.69 27.80
CA SER A 46 -8.86 4.24 27.87
C SER A 46 -10.02 3.59 27.12
N PHE A 47 -9.78 2.46 26.48
CA PHE A 47 -10.85 1.68 25.83
C PHE A 47 -11.96 1.25 26.80
N ASP A 48 -11.67 1.19 28.09
CA ASP A 48 -12.63 0.87 29.15
C ASP A 48 -13.55 2.04 29.48
N GLU A 49 -13.15 3.29 29.17
CA GLU A 49 -13.94 4.51 29.36
C GLU A 49 -14.82 4.85 28.17
N ASP A 50 -14.81 4.03 27.13
CA ASP A 50 -15.60 4.26 25.93
C ASP A 50 -17.11 4.14 26.19
N ILE A 51 -17.84 5.07 25.62
CA ILE A 51 -19.30 5.11 25.71
C ILE A 51 -19.88 4.31 24.54
N TRP A 52 -20.60 3.26 24.86
CA TRP A 52 -21.29 2.42 23.89
C TRP A 52 -22.71 2.92 23.66
N GLU A 53 -23.11 2.92 22.40
CA GLU A 53 -24.45 3.21 21.93
C GLU A 53 -25.11 1.90 21.48
N LEU A 54 -26.44 1.85 21.53
CA LEU A 54 -27.24 0.69 21.13
C LEU A 54 -28.33 1.09 20.15
N TYR A 55 -28.42 0.35 19.06
CA TYR A 55 -29.43 0.59 18.01
C TYR A 55 -30.23 -0.67 17.70
N ASN A 56 -31.55 -0.49 17.52
CA ASN A 56 -32.40 -1.54 16.96
C ASN A 56 -32.52 -1.30 15.46
N VAL A 57 -31.56 -1.83 14.68
CA VAL A 57 -31.48 -1.58 13.23
C VAL A 57 -32.62 -2.21 12.43
N ALA A 58 -33.39 -3.11 13.03
CA ALA A 58 -34.60 -3.63 12.41
C ALA A 58 -35.73 -2.59 12.38
N LYS A 59 -35.71 -1.60 13.30
CA LYS A 59 -36.68 -0.52 13.41
C LYS A 59 -36.09 0.84 12.99
N ASP A 60 -34.81 1.04 13.22
CA ASP A 60 -34.05 2.25 12.94
C ASP A 60 -32.79 1.89 12.13
N PHE A 61 -32.98 1.64 10.85
CA PHE A 61 -31.88 1.25 9.93
C PHE A 61 -30.78 2.30 9.83
N SER A 62 -31.16 3.57 10.01
CA SER A 62 -30.22 4.70 9.90
C SER A 62 -29.46 5.00 11.20
N GLU A 63 -29.70 4.24 12.27
CA GLU A 63 -29.01 4.40 13.56
C GLU A 63 -29.10 5.84 14.13
N CYS A 64 -30.32 6.44 14.05
CA CYS A 64 -30.55 7.81 14.46
C CYS A 64 -30.89 7.94 15.96
N HIS A 65 -31.31 6.87 16.62
CA HIS A 65 -31.82 6.89 17.97
C HIS A 65 -31.08 5.88 18.84
N ASP A 66 -30.17 6.38 19.67
CA ASP A 66 -29.53 5.57 20.70
C ASP A 66 -30.56 5.14 21.76
N VAL A 67 -30.74 3.83 21.92
CA VAL A 67 -31.65 3.21 22.88
C VAL A 67 -30.91 2.51 24.02
N SER A 68 -29.62 2.78 24.21
CA SER A 68 -28.79 2.15 25.24
C SER A 68 -29.36 2.29 26.65
N ALA A 69 -29.89 3.47 26.97
CA ALA A 69 -30.53 3.75 28.27
C ALA A 69 -31.85 2.98 28.46
N GLN A 70 -32.55 2.63 27.37
CA GLN A 70 -33.83 1.90 27.42
C GLN A 70 -33.61 0.36 27.52
N TYR A 71 -32.48 -0.15 27.01
CA TYR A 71 -32.17 -1.57 26.96
C TYR A 71 -30.77 -1.88 27.48
N PRO A 72 -30.45 -1.54 28.75
CA PRO A 72 -29.10 -1.69 29.29
C PRO A 72 -28.61 -3.15 29.33
N GLU A 73 -29.53 -4.10 29.59
CA GLU A 73 -29.19 -5.53 29.58
C GLU A 73 -28.80 -6.02 28.17
N LYS A 74 -29.51 -5.52 27.14
CA LYS A 74 -29.20 -5.86 25.75
C LYS A 74 -27.84 -5.26 25.32
N LEU A 75 -27.55 -4.05 25.75
CA LEU A 75 -26.24 -3.44 25.52
C LEU A 75 -25.14 -4.27 26.17
N GLN A 76 -25.31 -4.69 27.41
CA GLN A 76 -24.32 -5.49 28.12
C GLN A 76 -24.10 -6.86 27.45
N GLU A 77 -25.16 -7.55 27.03
CA GLU A 77 -25.08 -8.79 26.25
C GLU A 77 -24.22 -8.62 24.99
N LEU A 78 -24.45 -7.55 24.22
CA LEU A 78 -23.72 -7.28 22.98
C LEU A 78 -22.28 -6.87 23.24
N LYS A 79 -22.00 -6.14 24.31
CA LYS A 79 -20.61 -5.83 24.73
C LYS A 79 -19.82 -7.10 25.06
N GLU A 80 -20.41 -8.00 25.82
CA GLU A 80 -19.79 -9.29 26.15
C GLU A 80 -19.52 -10.12 24.89
N LEU A 81 -20.50 -10.21 24.01
CA LEU A 81 -20.35 -10.89 22.72
C LEU A 81 -19.23 -10.25 21.88
N TRP A 82 -19.10 -8.91 21.88
CA TRP A 82 -18.01 -8.25 21.16
C TRP A 82 -16.64 -8.69 21.69
N TRP A 83 -16.46 -8.78 23.02
CA TRP A 83 -15.20 -9.20 23.62
C TRP A 83 -14.88 -10.66 23.31
N GLU A 84 -15.89 -11.55 23.30
CA GLU A 84 -15.72 -12.95 22.89
C GLU A 84 -15.24 -13.06 21.44
N GLU A 85 -15.88 -12.33 20.53
CA GLU A 85 -15.49 -12.30 19.11
C GLU A 85 -14.11 -11.65 18.92
N ALA A 86 -13.76 -10.60 19.65
CA ALA A 86 -12.46 -9.98 19.60
C ALA A 86 -11.33 -10.94 20.02
N GLN A 87 -11.56 -11.75 21.04
CA GLN A 87 -10.63 -12.77 21.49
C GLN A 87 -10.50 -13.90 20.46
N ARG A 88 -11.63 -14.38 19.93
CA ARG A 88 -11.68 -15.42 18.89
C ARG A 88 -10.93 -15.01 17.62
N ASN A 89 -11.07 -13.75 17.21
CA ASN A 89 -10.45 -13.20 16.02
C ASN A 89 -9.05 -12.62 16.26
N GLN A 90 -8.47 -12.79 17.46
CA GLN A 90 -7.11 -12.35 17.83
C GLN A 90 -6.87 -10.85 17.65
N VAL A 91 -7.88 -10.04 17.90
CA VAL A 91 -7.83 -8.58 17.73
C VAL A 91 -7.14 -7.88 18.91
N LEU A 92 -7.16 -8.52 20.07
CA LEU A 92 -6.59 -7.96 21.28
C LEU A 92 -5.05 -8.05 21.33
N PRO A 93 -4.35 -7.06 21.92
CA PRO A 93 -4.87 -5.85 22.54
C PRO A 93 -5.32 -4.81 21.51
N LEU A 94 -6.38 -4.05 21.82
CA LEU A 94 -6.86 -2.94 21.02
C LEU A 94 -5.77 -1.88 20.82
N ASN A 95 -5.79 -1.24 19.65
CA ASN A 95 -4.81 -0.23 19.32
C ASN A 95 -5.40 0.83 18.37
N ASN A 96 -5.39 2.08 18.81
CA ASN A 96 -5.82 3.22 18.00
C ASN A 96 -4.65 4.04 17.42
N GLN A 97 -3.43 3.47 17.42
CA GLN A 97 -2.24 4.13 16.88
C GLN A 97 -2.02 3.73 15.41
N PRO A 98 -2.26 4.60 14.45
CA PRO A 98 -2.15 4.30 13.02
C PRO A 98 -0.74 3.83 12.58
N GLY A 99 0.29 4.15 13.34
CA GLY A 99 1.68 3.83 13.01
C GLY A 99 2.15 2.42 13.35
N ARG A 100 1.36 1.63 14.09
CA ARG A 100 1.79 0.26 14.46
C ARG A 100 1.59 -0.78 13.37
N TYR A 101 0.72 -0.54 12.40
CA TYR A 101 0.53 -1.42 11.25
C TYR A 101 1.74 -1.45 10.31
N GLY A 102 2.67 -0.49 10.44
CA GLY A 102 3.95 -0.46 9.72
C GLY A 102 5.15 -0.86 10.59
N ASP A 103 4.97 -1.76 11.57
CA ASP A 103 6.03 -2.17 12.48
C ASP A 103 7.26 -2.73 11.74
N ARG A 104 8.44 -2.45 12.31
CA ARG A 104 9.79 -2.77 11.80
C ARG A 104 9.97 -4.20 11.30
N ARG A 105 9.11 -5.13 11.68
CA ARG A 105 9.18 -6.54 11.33
C ARG A 105 9.12 -6.82 9.83
N TRP A 106 8.53 -5.91 9.04
CA TRP A 106 8.32 -6.10 7.61
C TRP A 106 9.20 -5.24 6.71
N THR A 107 10.00 -4.31 7.26
CA THR A 107 10.97 -3.57 6.46
C THR A 107 12.25 -4.38 6.33
N ARG A 108 12.47 -4.87 5.16
CA ARG A 108 13.72 -5.54 4.75
C ARG A 108 14.58 -4.54 3.98
N ASP A 109 15.87 -4.77 3.95
CA ASP A 109 16.78 -4.02 3.10
C ASP A 109 17.00 -4.72 1.76
N ARG A 110 16.64 -6.01 1.66
CA ARG A 110 16.71 -6.81 0.43
C ARG A 110 15.43 -7.58 0.19
N TYR A 111 14.94 -7.49 -1.06
CA TYR A 111 13.75 -8.16 -1.56
C TYR A 111 14.13 -8.93 -2.82
N VAL A 112 13.64 -10.16 -2.96
CA VAL A 112 13.85 -10.99 -4.14
C VAL A 112 12.48 -11.43 -4.67
N TYR A 113 12.23 -11.16 -5.93
CA TYR A 113 10.98 -11.48 -6.60
C TYR A 113 11.24 -12.23 -7.91
N HIS A 114 10.34 -13.12 -8.27
CA HIS A 114 10.32 -13.80 -9.56
C HIS A 114 9.16 -13.28 -10.41
N ALA A 115 9.27 -13.40 -11.72
CA ALA A 115 8.18 -13.08 -12.64
C ALA A 115 6.92 -13.90 -12.32
N GLY A 116 5.74 -13.30 -12.53
CA GLY A 116 4.47 -14.00 -12.33
C GLY A 116 3.96 -14.03 -10.88
N ILE A 117 4.62 -13.37 -9.92
CA ILE A 117 4.08 -13.25 -8.56
C ILE A 117 2.78 -12.44 -8.55
N ALA A 118 1.89 -12.75 -7.61
CA ALA A 118 0.72 -11.91 -7.34
C ALA A 118 1.14 -10.50 -6.91
N SER A 119 0.27 -9.52 -7.17
CA SER A 119 0.50 -8.14 -6.72
C SER A 119 0.62 -8.07 -5.20
N ILE A 120 1.54 -7.24 -4.74
CA ILE A 120 1.88 -7.08 -3.34
C ILE A 120 1.26 -5.77 -2.84
N PRO A 121 0.44 -5.81 -1.78
CA PRO A 121 -0.12 -4.61 -1.18
C PRO A 121 0.96 -3.61 -0.79
N GLU A 122 0.68 -2.33 -0.91
CA GLU A 122 1.62 -1.25 -0.62
C GLU A 122 2.24 -1.35 0.79
N THR A 123 1.46 -1.78 1.78
CA THR A 123 1.91 -1.93 3.17
C THR A 123 3.03 -2.94 3.37
N THR A 124 3.17 -3.90 2.44
CA THR A 124 4.19 -4.97 2.48
C THR A 124 5.18 -4.89 1.32
N ALA A 125 4.98 -3.94 0.40
CA ALA A 125 5.87 -3.65 -0.70
C ALA A 125 7.22 -3.06 -0.24
N PRO A 126 8.27 -3.07 -1.08
CA PRO A 126 9.54 -2.44 -0.76
C PRO A 126 9.38 -0.97 -0.41
N ASN A 127 9.80 -0.57 0.80
CA ASN A 127 9.81 0.83 1.19
C ASN A 127 11.07 1.51 0.66
N LEU A 128 10.95 2.18 -0.48
CA LEU A 128 12.04 2.90 -1.17
C LEU A 128 11.98 4.42 -0.96
N ARG A 129 11.08 4.90 -0.11
CA ARG A 129 10.85 6.32 0.14
C ARG A 129 12.03 6.98 0.83
N ASN A 130 12.46 8.13 0.31
CA ASN A 130 13.51 9.00 0.87
C ASN A 130 14.79 8.25 1.24
N ARG A 131 15.21 7.29 0.43
CA ARG A 131 16.43 6.49 0.63
C ARG A 131 17.00 6.05 -0.72
N SER A 132 18.28 5.78 -0.78
CA SER A 132 18.90 5.18 -1.96
C SER A 132 18.46 3.73 -2.12
N PHE A 133 18.41 3.25 -3.36
CA PHE A 133 18.07 1.87 -3.67
C PHE A 133 18.61 1.43 -5.02
N HIS A 134 18.74 0.12 -5.17
CA HIS A 134 19.06 -0.55 -6.43
C HIS A 134 17.94 -1.49 -6.81
N ILE A 135 17.54 -1.48 -8.07
CA ILE A 135 16.67 -2.50 -8.67
C ILE A 135 17.52 -3.24 -9.71
N ASN A 136 17.78 -4.51 -9.48
CA ASN A 136 18.53 -5.38 -10.36
C ASN A 136 17.56 -6.37 -10.99
N ALA A 137 17.57 -6.53 -12.32
CA ALA A 137 16.70 -7.46 -13.01
C ALA A 137 17.51 -8.38 -13.94
N GLU A 138 17.28 -9.68 -13.81
CA GLU A 138 17.83 -10.71 -14.68
C GLU A 138 16.84 -10.94 -15.82
N LEU A 139 17.32 -10.75 -17.03
CA LEU A 139 16.52 -10.79 -18.27
C LEU A 139 17.17 -11.72 -19.30
N THR A 140 16.32 -12.27 -20.17
CA THR A 140 16.75 -12.85 -21.45
C THR A 140 16.11 -12.06 -22.58
N ILE A 141 16.90 -11.31 -23.35
CA ILE A 141 16.41 -10.59 -24.52
C ILE A 141 16.41 -11.54 -25.72
N PRO A 142 15.24 -11.83 -26.31
CA PRO A 142 15.15 -12.73 -27.44
C PRO A 142 15.79 -12.16 -28.71
N ALA A 143 16.33 -13.00 -29.56
CA ALA A 143 16.86 -12.60 -30.86
C ALA A 143 15.76 -12.11 -31.82
N THR A 144 14.56 -12.66 -31.67
CA THR A 144 13.37 -12.32 -32.43
C THR A 144 12.18 -12.29 -31.49
N GLY A 145 11.19 -11.44 -31.77
CA GLY A 145 10.01 -11.29 -30.93
C GLY A 145 10.07 -10.06 -30.03
N ASP A 146 9.03 -9.88 -29.26
CA ASP A 146 8.83 -8.74 -28.38
C ASP A 146 9.48 -9.01 -27.00
N CYS A 147 10.07 -7.98 -26.44
CA CYS A 147 10.56 -7.98 -25.06
C CYS A 147 10.07 -6.77 -24.26
N ASP A 148 9.17 -6.00 -24.83
CA ASP A 148 8.64 -4.80 -24.19
C ASP A 148 7.68 -5.18 -23.05
N GLY A 149 7.81 -4.53 -21.90
CA GLY A 149 6.98 -4.83 -20.75
C GLY A 149 7.55 -4.28 -19.44
N ILE A 150 6.75 -4.39 -18.41
CA ILE A 150 7.12 -3.95 -17.05
C ILE A 150 8.12 -4.94 -16.44
N ILE A 151 9.21 -4.44 -15.88
CA ILE A 151 10.08 -5.16 -14.96
C ILE A 151 9.51 -5.10 -13.55
N VAL A 152 9.32 -3.88 -13.03
CA VAL A 152 8.61 -3.62 -11.76
C VAL A 152 7.75 -2.37 -11.91
N CYS A 153 6.62 -2.37 -11.23
CA CYS A 153 5.74 -1.21 -11.11
C CYS A 153 5.20 -1.11 -9.70
N HIS A 154 5.21 0.10 -9.13
CA HIS A 154 4.58 0.39 -7.86
C HIS A 154 3.79 1.68 -8.01
N GLY A 155 2.49 1.61 -7.85
CA GLY A 155 1.59 2.71 -8.11
C GLY A 155 0.96 2.66 -9.50
N GLY A 156 0.39 3.76 -9.94
CA GLY A 156 -0.36 3.88 -11.18
C GLY A 156 -0.58 5.33 -11.58
N HIS A 157 -1.77 5.64 -12.08
CA HIS A 157 -2.11 6.99 -12.52
C HIS A 157 -1.96 8.05 -11.42
N ALA A 158 -2.30 7.71 -10.18
CA ALA A 158 -2.23 8.61 -9.03
C ALA A 158 -0.81 8.84 -8.49
N GLY A 159 0.19 8.15 -9.04
CA GLY A 159 1.60 8.32 -8.64
C GLY A 159 2.32 6.99 -8.49
N GLY A 160 3.65 7.04 -8.46
CA GLY A 160 4.48 5.87 -8.30
C GLY A 160 5.68 5.82 -9.24
N TYR A 161 6.21 4.62 -9.47
CA TYR A 161 7.34 4.41 -10.38
C TYR A 161 7.23 3.09 -11.13
N ALA A 162 7.87 3.02 -12.29
CA ALA A 162 8.10 1.78 -13.00
C ALA A 162 9.50 1.72 -13.63
N LEU A 163 10.06 0.53 -13.67
CA LEU A 163 11.19 0.14 -14.50
C LEU A 163 10.65 -0.79 -15.58
N TYR A 164 10.92 -0.51 -16.85
CA TYR A 164 10.32 -1.23 -17.96
C TYR A 164 11.23 -1.27 -19.20
N LEU A 165 10.92 -2.19 -20.11
CA LEU A 165 11.49 -2.22 -21.46
C LEU A 165 10.48 -1.65 -22.45
N LYS A 166 10.94 -0.83 -23.40
CA LYS A 166 10.21 -0.38 -24.56
C LYS A 166 11.16 -0.15 -25.73
N GLY A 167 10.90 -0.77 -26.87
CA GLY A 167 11.80 -0.73 -28.01
C GLY A 167 13.19 -1.29 -27.66
N ARG A 168 13.27 -2.35 -26.88
CA ARG A 168 14.50 -2.98 -26.37
C ARG A 168 15.40 -2.03 -25.54
N ARG A 169 14.88 -0.89 -25.07
CA ARG A 169 15.59 0.06 -24.21
C ARG A 169 15.05 0.01 -22.80
N LEU A 170 15.94 0.18 -21.85
CA LEU A 170 15.58 0.29 -20.44
C LEU A 170 15.08 1.69 -20.13
N HIS A 171 13.94 1.78 -19.44
CA HIS A 171 13.35 3.05 -19.03
C HIS A 171 12.99 2.97 -17.56
N TYR A 172 13.14 4.10 -16.88
CA TYR A 172 12.58 4.33 -15.56
C TYR A 172 11.65 5.53 -15.62
N VAL A 173 10.45 5.39 -15.09
CA VAL A 173 9.50 6.50 -14.95
C VAL A 173 9.15 6.70 -13.49
N TYR A 174 9.11 7.95 -13.08
CA TYR A 174 8.59 8.38 -11.79
C TYR A 174 7.44 9.34 -12.00
N ASN A 175 6.24 8.95 -11.54
CA ASN A 175 5.03 9.76 -11.57
C ASN A 175 4.83 10.42 -10.20
N PHE A 176 4.94 11.74 -10.14
CA PHE A 176 4.72 12.51 -8.93
C PHE A 176 3.24 12.85 -8.78
N LEU A 177 2.49 12.00 -8.08
CA LEU A 177 1.08 12.20 -7.69
C LEU A 177 0.13 12.55 -8.85
N GLY A 178 0.41 12.08 -10.06
CA GLY A 178 -0.36 12.42 -11.25
C GLY A 178 -0.14 13.85 -11.79
N ALA A 179 0.65 14.66 -11.09
CA ALA A 179 0.90 16.06 -11.48
C ALA A 179 1.90 16.17 -12.64
N PHE A 180 2.97 15.40 -12.60
CA PHE A 180 3.96 15.30 -13.67
C PHE A 180 4.75 14.00 -13.56
N SER A 181 5.40 13.61 -14.65
CA SER A 181 6.25 12.43 -14.71
C SER A 181 7.64 12.77 -15.20
N THR A 182 8.64 12.12 -14.63
CA THR A 182 10.02 12.15 -15.10
C THR A 182 10.37 10.80 -15.70
N VAL A 183 10.77 10.76 -16.96
CA VAL A 183 11.22 9.55 -17.65
C VAL A 183 12.71 9.62 -17.89
N ILE A 184 13.42 8.57 -17.52
CA ILE A 184 14.86 8.41 -17.74
C ILE A 184 15.04 7.18 -18.60
N SER A 185 15.69 7.34 -19.76
CA SER A 185 15.80 6.32 -20.79
C SER A 185 17.26 5.95 -21.05
N ALA A 186 17.49 4.69 -21.32
CA ALA A 186 18.78 4.24 -21.84
C ALA A 186 19.03 4.81 -23.26
N SER A 187 20.25 5.23 -23.52
CA SER A 187 20.67 5.78 -24.80
C SER A 187 20.71 4.72 -25.91
N GLU A 188 20.96 3.46 -25.55
CA GLU A 188 21.15 2.35 -26.48
C GLU A 188 20.17 1.21 -26.18
N GLU A 189 19.99 0.35 -27.18
CA GLU A 189 19.24 -0.89 -27.04
C GLU A 189 20.05 -1.95 -26.28
N LEU A 190 19.33 -2.79 -25.55
CA LEU A 190 19.93 -3.93 -24.88
C LEU A 190 20.32 -5.02 -25.91
N PRO A 191 21.49 -5.66 -25.74
CA PRO A 191 21.89 -6.77 -26.60
C PRO A 191 20.99 -8.01 -26.40
N VAL A 192 21.02 -8.91 -27.37
CA VAL A 192 20.35 -10.21 -27.30
C VAL A 192 21.09 -11.13 -26.32
N GLY A 193 20.34 -11.95 -25.59
CA GLY A 193 20.87 -12.96 -24.66
C GLY A 193 20.57 -12.66 -23.21
N ASP A 194 21.19 -13.41 -22.32
CA ASP A 194 21.02 -13.28 -20.87
C ASP A 194 21.81 -12.06 -20.36
N LEU A 195 21.15 -11.24 -19.58
CA LEU A 195 21.76 -9.99 -19.10
C LEU A 195 21.20 -9.54 -17.77
N LEU A 196 21.96 -8.68 -17.10
CA LEU A 196 21.57 -7.98 -15.89
C LEU A 196 21.42 -6.50 -16.19
N VAL A 197 20.24 -5.96 -15.95
CA VAL A 197 20.01 -4.50 -15.95
C VAL A 197 19.86 -3.99 -14.53
N ARG A 198 20.27 -2.74 -14.32
CA ARG A 198 20.17 -2.09 -13.02
C ARG A 198 19.63 -0.68 -13.14
N ALA A 199 18.74 -0.33 -12.21
CA ALA A 199 18.36 1.04 -11.93
C ALA A 199 18.84 1.39 -10.51
N VAL A 200 19.69 2.41 -10.42
CA VAL A 200 20.35 2.84 -9.18
C VAL A 200 19.91 4.25 -8.86
N PHE A 201 19.10 4.37 -7.79
CA PHE A 201 18.71 5.67 -7.26
C PHE A 201 19.63 6.07 -6.11
N ASN A 202 20.24 7.23 -6.24
CA ASN A 202 21.07 7.85 -5.21
C ASN A 202 20.33 9.07 -4.64
N SER A 203 19.90 8.95 -3.39
CA SER A 203 19.30 10.08 -2.68
C SER A 203 20.35 11.20 -2.48
N THR A 204 20.07 12.37 -2.99
CA THR A 204 20.93 13.58 -2.88
C THR A 204 20.38 14.59 -1.87
N GLY A 205 19.25 14.28 -1.23
CA GLY A 205 18.61 15.11 -0.23
C GLY A 205 17.22 14.60 0.12
N ARG A 206 16.53 15.35 0.96
CA ARG A 206 15.17 14.96 1.38
C ARG A 206 14.23 14.93 0.17
N PHE A 207 13.68 13.75 -0.14
CA PHE A 207 12.73 13.48 -1.24
C PHE A 207 13.24 13.89 -2.63
N ARG A 208 14.53 13.71 -2.91
CA ARG A 208 15.11 13.94 -4.24
C ARG A 208 16.36 13.09 -4.45
N GLY A 209 16.76 12.91 -5.68
CA GLY A 209 17.96 12.15 -6.01
C GLY A 209 18.16 11.96 -7.51
N ASP A 210 19.17 11.19 -7.84
CA ASP A 210 19.55 10.88 -9.21
C ASP A 210 19.34 9.40 -9.49
N MET A 211 18.73 9.10 -10.62
CA MET A 211 18.52 7.76 -11.14
C MET A 211 19.51 7.47 -12.27
N ASN A 212 20.18 6.35 -12.18
CA ASN A 212 21.14 5.88 -13.19
C ASN A 212 20.74 4.48 -13.67
N LEU A 213 20.77 4.26 -14.97
CA LEU A 213 20.46 3.01 -15.63
C LEU A 213 21.74 2.35 -16.14
N TYR A 214 21.83 1.02 -15.96
CA TYR A 214 23.00 0.23 -16.35
C TYR A 214 22.61 -1.05 -17.05
N TYR A 215 23.49 -1.51 -17.95
CA TYR A 215 23.60 -2.88 -18.42
C TYR A 215 24.91 -3.47 -17.87
N GLY A 216 24.82 -4.48 -17.03
CA GLY A 216 25.97 -4.91 -16.23
C GLY A 216 26.56 -3.74 -15.45
N ASP A 217 27.80 -3.34 -15.75
CA ASP A 217 28.48 -2.18 -15.16
C ASP A 217 28.56 -0.98 -16.13
N VAL A 218 28.00 -1.10 -17.34
CA VAL A 218 28.02 -0.03 -18.34
C VAL A 218 26.87 0.94 -18.09
N PRO A 219 27.14 2.23 -17.88
CA PRO A 219 26.10 3.23 -17.74
C PRO A 219 25.38 3.46 -19.08
N MET A 220 24.05 3.47 -19.05
CA MET A 220 23.21 3.61 -20.24
C MET A 220 22.34 4.87 -20.24
N GLY A 221 22.13 5.46 -19.11
CA GLY A 221 21.31 6.66 -18.98
C GLY A 221 21.26 7.15 -17.55
N SER A 222 20.99 8.45 -17.38
CA SER A 222 20.85 9.06 -16.06
C SER A 222 19.92 10.26 -16.10
N GLY A 223 19.37 10.61 -14.95
CA GLY A 223 18.57 11.82 -14.78
C GLY A 223 18.23 12.08 -13.32
N SER A 224 17.84 13.31 -13.04
CA SER A 224 17.47 13.73 -11.69
C SER A 224 15.98 13.61 -11.46
N LEU A 225 15.61 13.14 -10.27
CA LEU A 225 14.27 13.22 -9.71
C LEU A 225 14.24 14.39 -8.74
N PRO A 226 13.70 15.55 -9.14
CA PRO A 226 13.75 16.79 -8.34
C PRO A 226 12.92 16.68 -7.06
N ILE A 227 11.91 15.82 -7.09
CA ILE A 227 11.06 15.52 -5.93
C ILE A 227 10.53 14.08 -6.03
N THR A 228 10.45 13.41 -4.88
CA THR A 228 9.81 12.09 -4.74
C THR A 228 8.75 12.14 -3.64
N VAL A 229 7.77 11.22 -3.69
CA VAL A 229 6.65 11.23 -2.76
C VAL A 229 7.10 10.78 -1.37
N PRO A 230 6.78 11.54 -0.31
CA PRO A 230 7.08 11.16 1.07
C PRO A 230 6.12 10.12 1.63
N LEU A 231 4.96 9.96 1.01
CA LEU A 231 3.85 9.13 1.49
C LEU A 231 3.71 7.86 0.65
N THR A 232 2.72 7.06 0.97
CA THR A 232 2.28 5.92 0.19
C THR A 232 1.62 6.37 -1.13
N TYR A 233 1.74 5.56 -2.18
CA TYR A 233 1.18 5.90 -3.51
C TYR A 233 -0.33 5.71 -3.61
N GLY A 234 -0.94 5.19 -2.59
CA GLY A 234 -2.37 4.96 -2.59
C GLY A 234 -2.75 3.49 -2.52
N VAL A 235 -3.71 3.12 -3.33
CA VAL A 235 -4.26 1.75 -3.35
C VAL A 235 -3.58 0.85 -4.38
N ASP A 236 -2.72 1.42 -5.23
CA ASP A 236 -2.08 0.67 -6.32
C ASP A 236 -0.94 -0.21 -5.78
N PRO A 237 -1.01 -1.52 -6.01
CA PRO A 237 -0.03 -2.46 -5.47
C PRO A 237 1.31 -2.37 -6.18
N PHE A 238 2.33 -2.99 -5.55
CA PHE A 238 3.59 -3.32 -6.20
C PHE A 238 3.44 -4.59 -7.04
N SER A 239 4.01 -4.61 -8.24
CA SER A 239 3.95 -5.73 -9.15
C SER A 239 5.28 -5.96 -9.87
N VAL A 240 5.53 -7.20 -10.31
CA VAL A 240 6.72 -7.63 -11.02
C VAL A 240 6.30 -8.34 -12.31
N GLY A 241 6.80 -7.85 -13.44
CA GLY A 241 6.48 -8.38 -14.76
C GLY A 241 5.17 -7.86 -15.37
N TYR A 242 4.42 -7.01 -14.69
CA TYR A 242 3.16 -6.48 -15.23
C TYR A 242 2.67 -5.20 -14.55
N GLN A 243 1.76 -4.50 -15.22
CA GLN A 243 0.96 -3.40 -14.70
C GLN A 243 -0.52 -3.65 -15.03
N ARG A 244 -1.42 -3.54 -14.05
CA ARG A 244 -2.86 -3.84 -14.22
C ARG A 244 -3.80 -2.75 -13.75
N MET A 245 -3.40 -1.91 -12.81
CA MET A 245 -4.26 -0.93 -12.13
C MET A 245 -4.28 0.45 -12.78
N GLY A 246 -4.03 0.52 -14.08
CA GLY A 246 -3.93 1.78 -14.81
C GLY A 246 -2.49 2.16 -15.15
N SER A 247 -2.33 3.03 -16.14
CA SER A 247 -1.01 3.39 -16.63
C SER A 247 -0.29 4.32 -15.67
N ILE A 248 0.96 3.99 -15.33
CA ILE A 248 1.85 4.85 -14.55
C ILE A 248 2.29 6.10 -15.37
N HIS A 249 2.25 6.01 -16.68
CA HIS A 249 2.61 7.08 -17.61
C HIS A 249 1.75 7.02 -18.86
N THR A 250 1.42 8.17 -19.43
CA THR A 250 0.52 8.29 -20.60
C THR A 250 1.00 7.53 -21.83
N ASP A 251 2.31 7.39 -22.00
CA ASP A 251 2.90 6.68 -23.15
C ASP A 251 2.96 5.16 -22.98
N LEU A 252 2.52 4.64 -21.84
CA LEU A 252 2.41 3.21 -21.59
C LEU A 252 0.96 2.75 -21.72
N PRO A 253 0.72 1.55 -22.27
CA PRO A 253 -0.62 0.98 -22.29
C PRO A 253 -1.13 0.71 -20.87
N GLY A 254 -2.45 0.75 -20.67
CA GLY A 254 -3.06 0.46 -19.37
C GLY A 254 -2.80 -0.96 -18.87
N LYS A 255 -2.58 -1.89 -19.78
CA LYS A 255 -2.10 -3.24 -19.51
C LYS A 255 -0.77 -3.43 -20.25
N PHE A 256 0.31 -3.56 -19.48
CA PHE A 256 1.65 -3.71 -20.04
C PHE A 256 2.37 -4.83 -19.28
N GLU A 257 2.37 -6.01 -19.88
CA GLU A 257 2.91 -7.22 -19.30
C GLU A 257 4.22 -7.61 -20.01
N MET A 258 5.19 -8.06 -19.25
CA MET A 258 6.43 -8.60 -19.76
C MET A 258 6.15 -9.95 -20.47
N PRO A 259 6.64 -10.17 -21.69
CA PRO A 259 6.50 -11.45 -22.35
C PRO A 259 7.13 -12.59 -21.52
N GLU A 260 6.54 -13.79 -21.63
CA GLU A 260 7.04 -14.98 -20.94
C GLU A 260 8.49 -15.29 -21.34
N GLY A 261 9.31 -15.67 -20.35
CA GLY A 261 10.71 -16.01 -20.56
C GLY A 261 11.67 -14.82 -20.67
N VAL A 262 11.17 -13.59 -20.71
CA VAL A 262 12.04 -12.39 -20.74
C VAL A 262 12.53 -11.99 -19.35
N LEU A 263 11.67 -11.94 -18.36
CA LEU A 263 12.01 -11.58 -16.98
C LEU A 263 12.11 -12.83 -16.10
N HIS A 264 13.21 -12.98 -15.39
CA HIS A 264 13.45 -14.12 -14.50
C HIS A 264 13.34 -13.72 -13.04
N ARG A 265 14.12 -12.75 -12.62
CA ARG A 265 14.24 -12.36 -11.22
C ARG A 265 14.49 -10.85 -11.08
N VAL A 266 13.93 -10.28 -10.04
CA VAL A 266 14.20 -8.91 -9.61
C VAL A 266 14.72 -8.92 -8.20
N ILE A 267 15.81 -8.23 -7.94
CA ILE A 267 16.38 -8.02 -6.62
C ILE A 267 16.35 -6.51 -6.34
N ILE A 268 15.72 -6.14 -5.25
CA ILE A 268 15.67 -4.75 -4.79
C ILE A 268 16.48 -4.65 -3.53
N ASP A 269 17.53 -3.84 -3.56
CA ASP A 269 18.36 -3.51 -2.39
C ASP A 269 18.05 -2.06 -1.97
N ALA A 270 17.52 -1.89 -0.78
CA ALA A 270 17.20 -0.59 -0.20
C ALA A 270 18.29 -0.19 0.81
N ILE A 271 18.88 1.00 0.62
CA ILE A 271 20.10 1.44 1.29
C ILE A 271 19.78 2.51 2.33
N GLY A 272 20.35 2.38 3.53
CA GLY A 272 20.14 3.31 4.63
C GLY A 272 18.86 3.03 5.42
N LYS A 273 18.50 3.92 6.34
CA LYS A 273 17.31 3.73 7.20
C LYS A 273 16.02 3.92 6.39
N ALA A 274 15.05 3.05 6.62
CA ALA A 274 13.72 3.20 6.06
C ALA A 274 13.11 4.53 6.53
N TYR A 275 12.61 5.32 5.59
CA TYR A 275 11.85 6.52 5.90
C TYR A 275 10.53 6.14 6.54
N ARG A 276 10.16 6.85 7.58
CA ARG A 276 8.89 6.71 8.28
C ARG A 276 8.36 8.09 8.63
N ASP A 277 7.12 8.29 8.31
CA ASP A 277 6.34 9.46 8.72
C ASP A 277 4.97 8.95 9.20
N PRO A 278 4.90 8.43 10.45
CA PRO A 278 3.64 7.89 10.98
C PRO A 278 2.51 8.90 10.97
N GLU A 279 2.84 10.17 11.17
CA GLU A 279 1.87 11.26 11.16
C GLU A 279 1.33 11.54 9.76
N GLY A 280 2.20 11.67 8.77
CA GLY A 280 1.80 11.86 7.39
C GLY A 280 1.07 10.64 6.81
N GLU A 281 1.49 9.43 7.18
CA GLU A 281 0.82 8.18 6.77
C GLU A 281 -0.59 8.08 7.34
N ALA A 282 -0.78 8.44 8.61
CA ALA A 282 -2.10 8.49 9.22
C ALA A 282 -3.01 9.52 8.57
N ARG A 283 -2.51 10.74 8.31
CA ARG A 283 -3.28 11.78 7.60
C ARG A 283 -3.69 11.34 6.20
N ALA A 284 -2.76 10.70 5.47
CA ALA A 284 -3.07 10.17 4.15
C ALA A 284 -4.11 9.04 4.18
N ALA A 285 -4.06 8.16 5.18
CA ALA A 285 -5.06 7.11 5.36
C ALA A 285 -6.45 7.68 5.66
N LEU A 286 -6.53 8.71 6.51
CA LEU A 286 -7.79 9.40 6.84
C LEU A 286 -8.36 10.16 5.64
N ALA A 287 -7.51 10.77 4.82
CA ALA A 287 -7.95 11.50 3.63
C ALA A 287 -8.50 10.60 2.50
N LYS A 288 -8.33 9.27 2.61
CA LYS A 288 -8.83 8.27 1.66
C LYS A 288 -10.17 7.65 2.06
N GLN A 289 -10.66 7.94 3.24
CA GLN A 289 -11.98 7.55 3.74
C GLN A 289 -13.05 8.58 3.35
#